data_b8454153e398df8d56f61db8fd0f6e93
#
_entry.id   b8454153e398df8d56f61db8fd0f6e93
#
_cell.length_a   1.000
_cell.length_b   1.000
_cell.length_c   1.000
_cell.angle_alpha   90.00
_cell.angle_beta   90.00
_cell.angle_gamma   90.00
#
_symmetry.space_group_name_H-M   'P 1'
#
loop_
_entity.id
_entity.type
_entity.pdbx_description
1 polymer ?
#
loop_
_entity_poly.entity_id
_entity_poly.type
_entity_poly.pdbx_seq_one_letter_code
_entity_poly.pdbx_strand_id
1 'polypeptide(L)'
;AKKLIGLDLPVRLDAFVKTAEEIKLAKEIGLWGVEILVGVNDRLLTSGNGRHHILERCKSLTGYAKELGLHTCLFGGDATRTSEDFLEEVVTTLESYYDEFTIADSSGTISPYGLQYLTERVGTWTKKPLKVHLHNHTSMATANALAAVVGGVETIQTTVNGVGELTGLVPLEEFAVASEIHLGVSTGLELSGLHELSRLVSDATGLSTNINKPVVGEGAFAIPETEEIQQYFWELHQDGRLEEAFC
;
A
#
# COMPACT_ATOMS: atom_id res chain seq x y z
N ALA A 1 -12.31 8.85 12.85
CA ALA A 1 -11.05 9.49 13.29
C ALA A 1 -11.11 9.90 14.78
N LYS A 2 -12.00 10.82 15.24
CA LYS A 2 -12.04 11.30 16.65
C LYS A 2 -12.06 10.17 17.70
N LYS A 3 -12.83 9.10 17.47
CA LYS A 3 -12.87 7.94 18.40
C LYS A 3 -11.52 7.22 18.47
N LEU A 4 -10.84 7.06 17.31
CA LEU A 4 -9.52 6.41 17.27
C LEU A 4 -8.45 7.25 17.96
N ILE A 5 -8.46 8.58 17.75
CA ILE A 5 -7.55 9.51 18.44
C ILE A 5 -7.72 9.41 19.97
N GLY A 6 -8.98 9.30 20.43
CA GLY A 6 -9.29 9.18 21.87
C GLY A 6 -8.87 7.86 22.52
N LEU A 7 -8.41 6.86 21.75
CA LEU A 7 -7.90 5.59 22.29
C LEU A 7 -6.42 5.65 22.70
N ASP A 8 -5.73 6.75 22.40
CA ASP A 8 -4.30 6.96 22.70
C ASP A 8 -3.41 5.77 22.26
N LEU A 9 -3.66 5.26 21.05
CA LEU A 9 -2.92 4.15 20.49
C LEU A 9 -1.51 4.61 20.08
N PRO A 10 -0.49 3.76 20.17
CA PRO A 10 0.89 4.09 19.76
C PRO A 10 1.03 4.03 18.22
N VAL A 11 0.12 4.69 17.50
CA VAL A 11 0.07 4.74 16.03
C VAL A 11 -0.08 6.18 15.57
N ARG A 12 0.44 6.46 14.39
CA ARG A 12 0.22 7.72 13.68
C ARG A 12 -1.06 7.60 12.85
N LEU A 13 -1.97 8.54 13.06
CA LEU A 13 -3.23 8.59 12.33
C LEU A 13 -3.18 9.68 11.29
N ASP A 14 -3.37 9.33 10.05
CA ASP A 14 -3.57 10.23 8.92
C ASP A 14 -4.92 9.98 8.22
N ALA A 15 -5.23 10.79 7.25
CA ALA A 15 -6.43 10.61 6.43
C ALA A 15 -6.20 11.06 4.99
N PHE A 16 -6.86 10.39 4.05
CA PHE A 16 -6.99 10.87 2.68
C PHE A 16 -7.80 12.16 2.64
N VAL A 17 -7.27 13.17 1.95
CA VAL A 17 -7.91 14.47 1.77
C VAL A 17 -7.77 14.95 0.32
N LYS A 18 -8.76 15.70 -0.16
CA LYS A 18 -8.81 16.23 -1.53
C LYS A 18 -9.01 17.74 -1.57
N THR A 19 -9.36 18.36 -0.44
CA THR A 19 -9.72 19.79 -0.35
C THR A 19 -9.07 20.46 0.85
N ALA A 20 -8.98 21.80 0.81
CA ALA A 20 -8.47 22.59 1.92
C ALA A 20 -9.35 22.45 3.20
N GLU A 21 -10.65 22.31 3.01
CA GLU A 21 -11.60 22.12 4.12
C GLU A 21 -11.33 20.81 4.86
N GLU A 22 -11.05 19.71 4.11
CA GLU A 22 -10.71 18.42 4.69
C GLU A 22 -9.36 18.46 5.43
N ILE A 23 -8.37 19.16 4.88
CA ILE A 23 -7.06 19.39 5.53
C ILE A 23 -7.25 20.16 6.84
N LYS A 24 -8.05 21.23 6.82
CA LYS A 24 -8.39 21.99 8.02
C LYS A 24 -9.08 21.13 9.07
N LEU A 25 -10.05 20.33 8.65
CA LEU A 25 -10.74 19.40 9.54
C LEU A 25 -9.79 18.36 10.15
N ALA A 26 -8.87 17.83 9.35
CA ALA A 26 -7.85 16.88 9.84
C ALA A 26 -7.02 17.51 10.99
N LYS A 27 -6.60 18.75 10.85
CA LYS A 27 -5.91 19.50 11.88
C LYS A 27 -6.77 19.74 13.12
N GLU A 28 -8.00 20.18 12.95
CA GLU A 28 -8.95 20.46 14.04
C GLU A 28 -9.26 19.24 14.89
N ILE A 29 -9.32 18.05 14.29
CA ILE A 29 -9.57 16.80 15.03
C ILE A 29 -8.30 16.15 15.60
N GLY A 30 -7.12 16.70 15.33
CA GLY A 30 -5.87 16.25 15.91
C GLY A 30 -5.22 15.08 15.18
N LEU A 31 -5.39 14.94 13.86
CA LEU A 31 -4.64 13.96 13.10
C LEU A 31 -3.15 14.34 13.04
N TRP A 32 -2.30 13.32 12.99
CA TRP A 32 -0.85 13.47 12.84
C TRP A 32 -0.50 13.99 11.45
N GLY A 33 -1.18 13.49 10.39
CA GLY A 33 -0.88 13.82 9.03
C GLY A 33 -2.06 13.71 8.09
N VAL A 34 -1.79 13.99 6.83
CA VAL A 34 -2.76 13.85 5.71
C VAL A 34 -2.09 13.24 4.49
N GLU A 35 -2.83 12.42 3.77
CA GLU A 35 -2.49 11.95 2.42
C GLU A 35 -3.32 12.74 1.41
N ILE A 36 -2.66 13.64 0.68
CA ILE A 36 -3.30 14.56 -0.25
C ILE A 36 -3.43 13.89 -1.60
N LEU A 37 -4.65 13.45 -1.92
CA LEU A 37 -4.94 12.70 -3.13
C LEU A 37 -5.16 13.65 -4.31
N VAL A 38 -4.22 13.61 -5.25
CA VAL A 38 -4.34 14.28 -6.55
C VAL A 38 -4.06 13.28 -7.67
N GLY A 39 -4.95 13.18 -8.63
CA GLY A 39 -4.70 12.39 -9.85
C GLY A 39 -3.59 13.06 -10.67
N VAL A 40 -2.51 12.31 -10.91
CA VAL A 40 -1.35 12.82 -11.66
C VAL A 40 -1.24 12.23 -13.07
N ASN A 41 -2.21 11.42 -13.51
CA ASN A 41 -2.19 10.83 -14.83
C ASN A 41 -2.45 11.86 -15.93
N ASP A 42 -1.38 12.37 -16.52
CA ASP A 42 -1.43 13.37 -17.60
C ASP A 42 -1.96 12.82 -18.93
N ARG A 43 -1.94 11.51 -19.13
CA ARG A 43 -2.48 10.86 -20.35
C ARG A 43 -4.00 10.94 -20.44
N LEU A 44 -4.69 11.24 -19.33
CA LEU A 44 -6.14 11.46 -19.29
C LEU A 44 -6.53 12.93 -19.47
N LEU A 45 -5.56 13.82 -19.60
CA LEU A 45 -5.82 15.25 -19.74
C LEU A 45 -6.28 15.59 -21.17
N THR A 46 -7.38 16.33 -21.25
CA THR A 46 -7.97 16.77 -22.52
C THR A 46 -7.57 18.19 -22.93
N SER A 47 -6.84 18.92 -22.05
CA SER A 47 -6.42 20.30 -22.27
C SER A 47 -4.91 20.48 -22.13
N GLY A 48 -4.31 21.35 -22.94
CA GLY A 48 -2.87 21.63 -22.93
C GLY A 48 -2.31 22.20 -21.61
N ASN A 49 -3.15 22.77 -20.75
CA ASN A 49 -2.75 23.32 -19.44
C ASN A 49 -2.95 22.33 -18.28
N GLY A 50 -3.32 21.09 -18.56
CA GLY A 50 -3.68 20.13 -17.52
C GLY A 50 -2.54 19.80 -16.55
N ARG A 51 -1.30 19.62 -17.04
CA ARG A 51 -0.11 19.37 -16.20
C ARG A 51 0.12 20.52 -15.22
N HIS A 52 0.12 21.76 -15.71
CA HIS A 52 0.27 22.94 -14.85
C HIS A 52 -0.81 23.01 -13.78
N HIS A 53 -2.07 22.73 -14.12
CA HIS A 53 -3.17 22.70 -13.15
C HIS A 53 -2.96 21.64 -12.06
N ILE A 54 -2.48 20.45 -12.42
CA ILE A 54 -2.14 19.40 -11.45
C ILE A 54 -1.04 19.90 -10.49
N LEU A 55 0.06 20.45 -11.00
CA LEU A 55 1.16 20.96 -10.19
C LEU A 55 0.70 22.05 -9.21
N GLU A 56 -0.05 23.06 -9.69
CA GLU A 56 -0.57 24.13 -8.84
C GLU A 56 -1.54 23.60 -7.77
N ARG A 57 -2.38 22.63 -8.11
CA ARG A 57 -3.26 21.98 -7.15
C ARG A 57 -2.47 21.22 -6.07
N CYS A 58 -1.49 20.41 -6.48
CA CYS A 58 -0.62 19.70 -5.53
C CYS A 58 0.07 20.70 -4.60
N LYS A 59 0.72 21.72 -5.16
CA LYS A 59 1.44 22.76 -4.41
C LYS A 59 0.55 23.48 -3.41
N SER A 60 -0.65 23.89 -3.84
CA SER A 60 -1.60 24.60 -2.98
C SER A 60 -2.04 23.77 -1.79
N LEU A 61 -2.44 22.51 -2.02
CA LEU A 61 -2.95 21.64 -0.94
C LEU A 61 -1.83 21.19 0.00
N THR A 62 -0.66 20.76 -0.54
CA THR A 62 0.47 20.35 0.28
C THR A 62 1.06 21.52 1.07
N GLY A 63 1.19 22.68 0.44
CA GLY A 63 1.63 23.90 1.13
C GLY A 63 0.72 24.27 2.30
N TYR A 64 -0.59 24.24 2.08
CA TYR A 64 -1.56 24.52 3.14
C TYR A 64 -1.49 23.51 4.30
N ALA A 65 -1.34 22.23 4.02
CA ALA A 65 -1.18 21.21 5.05
C ALA A 65 0.08 21.44 5.89
N LYS A 66 1.20 21.80 5.24
CA LYS A 66 2.46 22.13 5.93
C LYS A 66 2.36 23.40 6.77
N GLU A 67 1.68 24.43 6.31
CA GLU A 67 1.41 25.65 7.08
C GLU A 67 0.64 25.35 8.37
N LEU A 68 -0.25 24.35 8.34
CA LEU A 68 -0.96 23.86 9.51
C LEU A 68 -0.12 22.93 10.40
N GLY A 69 1.11 22.62 10.00
CA GLY A 69 2.01 21.70 10.74
C GLY A 69 1.54 20.25 10.74
N LEU A 70 0.87 19.81 9.69
CA LEU A 70 0.53 18.40 9.47
C LEU A 70 1.68 17.70 8.73
N HIS A 71 1.96 16.45 9.08
CA HIS A 71 2.75 15.58 8.22
C HIS A 71 2.03 15.40 6.90
N THR A 72 2.73 15.60 5.79
CA THR A 72 2.11 15.74 4.48
C THR A 72 2.63 14.69 3.52
N CYS A 73 1.78 13.75 3.14
CA CYS A 73 2.06 12.82 2.07
C CYS A 73 1.37 13.29 0.78
N LEU A 74 2.10 13.43 -0.31
CA LEU A 74 1.52 13.65 -1.64
C LEU A 74 1.17 12.31 -2.26
N PHE A 75 -0.12 12.04 -2.38
CA PHE A 75 -0.64 10.81 -2.98
C PHE A 75 -0.87 11.02 -4.48
N GLY A 76 0.07 10.53 -5.30
CA GLY A 76 -0.01 10.54 -6.75
C GLY A 76 -1.00 9.52 -7.29
N GLY A 77 -2.27 9.90 -7.41
CA GLY A 77 -3.32 9.02 -7.94
C GLY A 77 -3.04 8.65 -9.39
N ASP A 78 -3.08 7.34 -9.68
CA ASP A 78 -2.82 6.77 -11.00
C ASP A 78 -1.40 7.04 -11.55
N ALA A 79 -0.42 7.16 -10.65
CA ALA A 79 0.97 7.46 -10.98
C ALA A 79 1.61 6.41 -11.90
N THR A 80 1.21 5.14 -11.77
CA THR A 80 1.73 4.03 -12.60
C THR A 80 1.40 4.15 -14.08
N ARG A 81 0.42 4.98 -14.46
CA ARG A 81 0.02 5.24 -15.85
C ARG A 81 0.36 6.64 -16.35
N THR A 82 1.02 7.43 -15.52
CA THR A 82 1.52 8.76 -15.87
C THR A 82 2.69 8.65 -16.85
N SER A 83 2.90 9.64 -17.70
CA SER A 83 4.14 9.73 -18.46
C SER A 83 5.33 9.97 -17.53
N GLU A 84 6.46 9.30 -17.79
CA GLU A 84 7.61 9.32 -16.88
C GLU A 84 8.17 10.74 -16.70
N ASP A 85 8.22 11.53 -17.77
CA ASP A 85 8.67 12.93 -17.73
C ASP A 85 7.79 13.81 -16.84
N PHE A 86 6.49 13.61 -16.86
CA PHE A 86 5.59 14.38 -16.00
C PHE A 86 5.61 13.90 -14.55
N LEU A 87 5.75 12.59 -14.32
CA LEU A 87 5.90 12.08 -12.96
C LEU A 87 7.18 12.61 -12.31
N GLU A 88 8.30 12.67 -13.07
CA GLU A 88 9.55 13.28 -12.62
C GLU A 88 9.34 14.77 -12.30
N GLU A 89 8.63 15.52 -13.14
CA GLU A 89 8.29 16.93 -12.90
C GLU A 89 7.48 17.10 -11.61
N VAL A 90 6.48 16.25 -11.37
CA VAL A 90 5.67 16.27 -10.13
C VAL A 90 6.54 16.02 -8.91
N VAL A 91 7.33 14.96 -8.93
CA VAL A 91 8.16 14.54 -7.79
C VAL A 91 9.21 15.60 -7.44
N THR A 92 9.96 16.09 -8.45
CA THR A 92 11.07 17.02 -8.22
C THR A 92 10.61 18.44 -7.90
N THR A 93 9.60 18.95 -8.62
CA THR A 93 9.10 20.33 -8.42
C THR A 93 8.43 20.48 -7.06
N LEU A 94 7.80 19.43 -6.55
CA LEU A 94 7.03 19.47 -5.31
C LEU A 94 7.78 18.93 -4.09
N GLU A 95 9.05 18.51 -4.20
CA GLU A 95 9.80 17.84 -3.12
C GLU A 95 9.83 18.63 -1.80
N SER A 96 9.88 19.96 -1.87
CA SER A 96 9.85 20.83 -0.68
C SER A 96 8.47 20.93 -0.01
N TYR A 97 7.41 20.52 -0.70
CA TYR A 97 6.02 20.65 -0.25
C TYR A 97 5.45 19.39 0.39
N TYR A 98 6.11 18.24 0.29
CA TYR A 98 5.67 17.01 0.93
C TYR A 98 6.78 16.40 1.80
N ASP A 99 6.39 15.54 2.72
CA ASP A 99 7.29 14.77 3.57
C ASP A 99 7.47 13.34 3.05
N GLU A 100 6.46 12.80 2.36
CA GLU A 100 6.45 11.48 1.73
C GLU A 100 5.70 11.54 0.40
N PHE A 101 6.03 10.62 -0.53
CA PHE A 101 5.33 10.51 -1.82
C PHE A 101 4.75 9.11 -2.00
N THR A 102 3.45 9.01 -2.34
CA THR A 102 2.80 7.74 -2.63
C THR A 102 2.64 7.54 -4.14
N ILE A 103 3.19 6.43 -4.64
CA ILE A 103 2.97 5.95 -6.00
C ILE A 103 1.72 5.04 -5.97
N ALA A 104 0.62 5.49 -6.60
CA ALA A 104 -0.60 4.70 -6.62
C ALA A 104 -0.81 4.00 -7.96
N ASP A 105 -1.04 2.68 -7.91
CA ASP A 105 -1.58 1.88 -9.00
C ASP A 105 -3.11 1.80 -8.89
N SER A 106 -3.78 2.90 -9.25
CA SER A 106 -5.24 3.02 -9.13
C SER A 106 -5.99 2.04 -10.04
N SER A 107 -5.36 1.57 -11.10
CA SER A 107 -5.93 0.59 -12.03
C SER A 107 -5.60 -0.86 -11.67
N GLY A 108 -4.64 -1.11 -10.78
CA GLY A 108 -4.18 -2.46 -10.42
C GLY A 108 -3.65 -3.26 -11.61
N THR A 109 -2.99 -2.59 -12.55
CA THR A 109 -2.58 -3.19 -13.84
C THR A 109 -1.08 -3.19 -14.09
N ILE A 110 -0.28 -2.56 -13.24
CA ILE A 110 1.17 -2.60 -13.38
C ILE A 110 1.69 -4.02 -13.06
N SER A 111 2.73 -4.45 -13.77
CA SER A 111 3.43 -5.70 -13.44
C SER A 111 4.47 -5.50 -12.34
N PRO A 112 4.89 -6.56 -11.62
CA PRO A 112 5.95 -6.44 -10.61
C PRO A 112 7.25 -5.85 -11.16
N TYR A 113 7.69 -6.25 -12.34
CA TYR A 113 8.88 -5.67 -13.00
C TYR A 113 8.70 -4.19 -13.33
N GLY A 114 7.51 -3.81 -13.79
CA GLY A 114 7.19 -2.42 -14.09
C GLY A 114 7.18 -1.55 -12.84
N LEU A 115 6.64 -2.08 -11.72
CA LEU A 115 6.61 -1.34 -10.47
C LEU A 115 8.00 -1.21 -9.84
N GLN A 116 8.80 -2.29 -9.85
CA GLN A 116 10.19 -2.20 -9.38
C GLN A 116 10.96 -1.14 -10.17
N TYR A 117 10.91 -1.19 -11.50
CA TYR A 117 11.53 -0.17 -12.35
C TYR A 117 11.07 1.24 -11.98
N LEU A 118 9.76 1.44 -11.85
CA LEU A 118 9.20 2.76 -11.54
C LEU A 118 9.65 3.28 -10.17
N THR A 119 9.63 2.43 -9.14
CA THR A 119 10.05 2.81 -7.78
C THR A 119 11.55 3.12 -7.71
N GLU A 120 12.39 2.33 -8.38
CA GLU A 120 13.82 2.62 -8.53
C GLU A 120 14.04 3.98 -9.23
N ARG A 121 13.29 4.26 -10.31
CA ARG A 121 13.38 5.55 -11.03
C ARG A 121 12.95 6.72 -10.14
N VAL A 122 11.80 6.63 -9.48
CA VAL A 122 11.31 7.67 -8.58
C VAL A 122 12.29 7.91 -7.43
N GLY A 123 12.90 6.86 -6.89
CA GLY A 123 13.95 6.96 -5.86
C GLY A 123 15.21 7.72 -6.31
N THR A 124 15.43 7.87 -7.63
CA THR A 124 16.52 8.74 -8.13
C THR A 124 16.13 10.22 -8.16
N TRP A 125 14.85 10.55 -8.17
CA TRP A 125 14.34 11.92 -8.31
C TRP A 125 14.10 12.63 -6.97
N THR A 126 13.94 11.88 -5.88
CA THR A 126 13.71 12.44 -4.54
C THR A 126 14.48 11.69 -3.46
N LYS A 127 14.72 12.36 -2.34
CA LYS A 127 15.25 11.75 -1.11
C LYS A 127 14.16 11.56 -0.05
N LYS A 128 12.93 11.87 -0.39
CA LYS A 128 11.79 11.67 0.51
C LYS A 128 11.38 10.19 0.51
N PRO A 129 10.91 9.67 1.64
CA PRO A 129 10.37 8.32 1.73
C PRO A 129 9.29 8.05 0.68
N LEU A 130 9.34 6.88 0.08
CA LEU A 130 8.36 6.44 -0.90
C LEU A 130 7.37 5.46 -0.27
N LYS A 131 6.11 5.63 -0.64
CA LYS A 131 5.00 4.73 -0.34
C LYS A 131 4.41 4.16 -1.61
N VAL A 132 3.76 3.01 -1.51
CA VAL A 132 2.92 2.48 -2.61
C VAL A 132 1.52 2.17 -2.12
N HIS A 133 0.53 2.44 -2.99
CA HIS A 133 -0.87 2.08 -2.84
C HIS A 133 -1.31 1.29 -4.06
N LEU A 134 -1.62 0.01 -3.88
CA LEU A 134 -1.75 -0.94 -4.98
C LEU A 134 -3.11 -1.63 -4.95
N HIS A 135 -3.90 -1.44 -6.02
CA HIS A 135 -5.14 -2.18 -6.23
C HIS A 135 -4.89 -3.58 -6.81
N ASN A 136 -5.81 -4.51 -6.57
CA ASN A 136 -5.65 -5.94 -6.86
C ASN A 136 -6.48 -6.44 -8.06
N HIS A 137 -6.68 -5.60 -9.09
CA HIS A 137 -7.53 -5.96 -10.24
C HIS A 137 -7.06 -7.19 -11.02
N THR A 138 -5.76 -7.40 -11.07
CA THR A 138 -5.13 -8.51 -11.80
C THR A 138 -4.49 -9.55 -10.88
N SER A 139 -4.84 -9.54 -9.58
CA SER A 139 -4.28 -10.44 -8.55
C SER A 139 -2.76 -10.29 -8.38
N MET A 140 -2.20 -9.12 -8.71
CA MET A 140 -0.76 -8.85 -8.61
C MET A 140 -0.37 -7.98 -7.42
N ALA A 141 -1.33 -7.57 -6.57
CA ALA A 141 -1.05 -6.56 -5.53
C ALA A 141 0.05 -7.02 -4.56
N THR A 142 0.03 -8.26 -4.08
CA THR A 142 1.07 -8.79 -3.18
C THR A 142 2.42 -8.89 -3.89
N ALA A 143 2.46 -9.41 -5.12
CA ALA A 143 3.69 -9.50 -5.91
C ALA A 143 4.27 -8.11 -6.24
N ASN A 144 3.40 -7.15 -6.56
CA ASN A 144 3.78 -5.76 -6.77
C ASN A 144 4.34 -5.13 -5.49
N ALA A 145 3.75 -5.41 -4.32
CA ALA A 145 4.25 -4.92 -3.04
C ALA A 145 5.67 -5.42 -2.74
N LEU A 146 5.95 -6.71 -2.98
CA LEU A 146 7.30 -7.26 -2.86
C LEU A 146 8.28 -6.60 -3.84
N ALA A 147 7.86 -6.41 -5.09
CA ALA A 147 8.68 -5.73 -6.10
C ALA A 147 8.98 -4.26 -5.72
N ALA A 148 8.03 -3.57 -5.08
CA ALA A 148 8.23 -2.22 -4.57
C ALA A 148 9.25 -2.17 -3.44
N VAL A 149 9.25 -3.15 -2.52
CA VAL A 149 10.28 -3.27 -1.46
C VAL A 149 11.66 -3.43 -2.09
N VAL A 150 11.80 -4.31 -3.08
CA VAL A 150 13.06 -4.49 -3.82
C VAL A 150 13.48 -3.19 -4.52
N GLY A 151 12.53 -2.43 -5.05
CA GLY A 151 12.74 -1.11 -5.67
C GLY A 151 12.98 0.05 -4.69
N GLY A 152 13.14 -0.24 -3.38
CA GLY A 152 13.54 0.74 -2.37
C GLY A 152 12.39 1.52 -1.71
N VAL A 153 11.15 1.04 -1.83
CA VAL A 153 9.99 1.65 -1.16
C VAL A 153 10.02 1.31 0.34
N GLU A 154 9.76 2.31 1.17
CA GLU A 154 9.82 2.20 2.63
C GLU A 154 8.47 1.84 3.27
N THR A 155 7.35 2.15 2.60
CA THR A 155 6.02 1.92 3.15
C THR A 155 5.09 1.28 2.12
N ILE A 156 4.49 0.15 2.49
CA ILE A 156 3.45 -0.53 1.71
C ILE A 156 2.10 -0.30 2.40
N GLN A 157 1.14 0.28 1.69
CA GLN A 157 -0.22 0.41 2.21
C GLN A 157 -0.96 -0.91 2.02
N THR A 158 -1.43 -1.47 3.12
CA THR A 158 -2.11 -2.77 3.15
C THR A 158 -3.46 -2.67 3.86
N THR A 159 -4.32 -3.64 3.63
CA THR A 159 -5.57 -3.81 4.39
C THR A 159 -5.73 -5.26 4.78
N VAL A 160 -6.30 -5.50 5.97
CA VAL A 160 -6.59 -6.87 6.41
C VAL A 160 -7.57 -7.50 5.43
N ASN A 161 -7.30 -8.74 5.04
CA ASN A 161 -8.05 -9.50 4.02
C ASN A 161 -8.04 -8.87 2.61
N GLY A 162 -7.28 -7.81 2.39
CA GLY A 162 -7.32 -7.06 1.14
C GLY A 162 -8.60 -6.24 0.95
N VAL A 163 -9.37 -6.02 2.02
CA VAL A 163 -10.63 -5.26 1.94
C VAL A 163 -10.37 -3.83 1.49
N GLY A 164 -11.06 -3.38 0.44
CA GLY A 164 -10.87 -2.05 -0.10
C GLY A 164 -11.77 -1.77 -1.30
N GLU A 165 -11.56 -0.65 -1.95
CA GLU A 165 -12.30 -0.27 -3.15
C GLU A 165 -12.06 -1.28 -4.30
N LEU A 166 -13.05 -1.40 -5.17
CA LEU A 166 -13.01 -2.23 -6.39
C LEU A 166 -12.74 -3.71 -6.06
N THR A 167 -11.58 -4.23 -6.45
CA THR A 167 -11.16 -5.61 -6.19
C THR A 167 -10.26 -5.74 -4.97
N GLY A 168 -10.18 -4.69 -4.16
CA GLY A 168 -9.37 -4.62 -2.95
C GLY A 168 -7.94 -4.16 -3.20
N LEU A 169 -7.16 -4.24 -2.13
CA LEU A 169 -5.79 -3.74 -2.02
C LEU A 169 -4.83 -4.88 -1.67
N VAL A 170 -3.57 -4.54 -1.38
CA VAL A 170 -2.58 -5.50 -0.86
C VAL A 170 -3.09 -6.09 0.45
N PRO A 171 -3.31 -7.42 0.54
CA PRO A 171 -3.68 -8.05 1.79
C PRO A 171 -2.52 -8.02 2.79
N LEU A 172 -2.76 -7.50 3.99
CA LEU A 172 -1.76 -7.37 5.05
C LEU A 172 -1.08 -8.71 5.35
N GLU A 173 -1.88 -9.74 5.57
CA GLU A 173 -1.44 -11.07 5.95
C GLU A 173 -0.58 -11.74 4.88
N GLU A 174 -0.97 -11.60 3.61
CA GLU A 174 -0.19 -12.14 2.49
C GLU A 174 1.14 -11.43 2.33
N PHE A 175 1.13 -10.09 2.38
CA PHE A 175 2.34 -9.30 2.29
C PHE A 175 3.29 -9.55 3.46
N ALA A 176 2.79 -9.60 4.69
CA ALA A 176 3.61 -9.82 5.87
C ALA A 176 4.38 -11.14 5.82
N VAL A 177 3.68 -12.23 5.48
CA VAL A 177 4.30 -13.55 5.36
C VAL A 177 5.24 -13.62 4.16
N ALA A 178 4.79 -13.14 2.99
CA ALA A 178 5.60 -13.21 1.77
C ALA A 178 6.88 -12.36 1.85
N SER A 179 6.86 -11.20 2.53
CA SER A 179 8.06 -10.37 2.69
C SER A 179 9.12 -11.06 3.55
N GLU A 180 8.73 -11.81 4.59
CA GLU A 180 9.67 -12.56 5.42
C GLU A 180 10.24 -13.78 4.67
N ILE A 181 9.37 -14.56 3.99
CA ILE A 181 9.79 -15.77 3.28
C ILE A 181 10.67 -15.45 2.07
N HIS A 182 10.26 -14.51 1.23
CA HIS A 182 10.93 -14.28 -0.06
C HIS A 182 12.02 -13.21 -0.02
N LEU A 183 11.93 -12.24 0.91
CA LEU A 183 12.88 -11.12 0.98
C LEU A 183 13.69 -11.10 2.27
N GLY A 184 13.36 -11.92 3.27
CA GLY A 184 13.98 -11.85 4.60
C GLY A 184 13.71 -10.52 5.31
N VAL A 185 12.64 -9.80 4.92
CA VAL A 185 12.27 -8.49 5.47
C VAL A 185 11.12 -8.67 6.44
N SER A 186 11.39 -8.48 7.74
CA SER A 186 10.34 -8.52 8.75
C SER A 186 9.53 -7.22 8.76
N THR A 187 8.22 -7.38 8.81
CA THR A 187 7.28 -6.27 8.99
C THR A 187 7.15 -5.83 10.46
N GLY A 188 7.70 -6.61 11.39
CA GLY A 188 7.53 -6.42 12.83
C GLY A 188 6.14 -6.80 13.36
N LEU A 189 5.30 -7.40 12.53
CA LEU A 189 3.99 -7.91 12.93
C LEU A 189 4.13 -9.27 13.61
N GLU A 190 3.24 -9.55 14.59
CA GLU A 190 3.09 -10.89 15.17
C GLU A 190 2.28 -11.76 14.21
N LEU A 191 2.98 -12.60 13.43
CA LEU A 191 2.37 -13.40 12.35
C LEU A 191 1.36 -14.43 12.89
N SER A 192 1.57 -14.95 14.09
CA SER A 192 0.64 -15.90 14.71
C SER A 192 -0.75 -15.32 14.97
N GLY A 193 -0.89 -14.02 15.06
CA GLY A 193 -2.15 -13.31 15.24
C GLY A 193 -2.95 -13.04 13.95
N LEU A 194 -2.38 -13.29 12.77
CA LEU A 194 -2.99 -12.90 11.49
C LEU A 194 -4.33 -13.60 11.21
N HIS A 195 -4.46 -14.86 11.58
CA HIS A 195 -5.73 -15.60 11.39
C HIS A 195 -6.86 -15.02 12.26
N GLU A 196 -6.57 -14.72 13.53
CA GLU A 196 -7.56 -14.09 14.44
C GLU A 196 -7.93 -12.68 13.95
N LEU A 197 -6.94 -11.89 13.52
CA LEU A 197 -7.16 -10.56 12.94
C LEU A 197 -8.05 -10.62 11.68
N SER A 198 -7.80 -11.58 10.80
CA SER A 198 -8.61 -11.81 9.59
C SER A 198 -10.07 -12.09 9.94
N ARG A 199 -10.30 -12.97 10.93
CA ARG A 199 -11.67 -13.28 11.40
C ARG A 199 -12.35 -12.07 12.00
N LEU A 200 -11.65 -11.33 12.87
CA LEU A 200 -12.18 -10.11 13.50
C LEU A 200 -12.66 -9.09 12.44
N VAL A 201 -11.86 -8.88 11.38
CA VAL A 201 -12.24 -7.95 10.31
C VAL A 201 -13.40 -8.50 9.49
N SER A 202 -13.43 -9.81 9.20
CA SER A 202 -14.57 -10.45 8.51
C SER A 202 -15.87 -10.28 9.29
N ASP A 203 -15.85 -10.52 10.60
CA ASP A 203 -17.00 -10.37 11.47
C ASP A 203 -17.46 -8.89 11.57
N ALA A 204 -16.51 -7.96 11.66
CA ALA A 204 -16.82 -6.54 11.77
C ALA A 204 -17.36 -5.92 10.48
N THR A 205 -16.94 -6.42 9.33
CA THR A 205 -17.33 -5.91 8.00
C THR A 205 -18.48 -6.68 7.37
N GLY A 206 -18.73 -7.90 7.80
CA GLY A 206 -19.65 -8.84 7.15
C GLY A 206 -19.13 -9.40 5.83
N LEU A 207 -17.85 -9.18 5.52
CA LEU A 207 -17.18 -9.70 4.31
C LEU A 207 -16.41 -10.97 4.65
N SER A 208 -16.93 -12.12 4.24
CA SER A 208 -16.26 -13.41 4.45
C SER A 208 -15.02 -13.55 3.56
N THR A 209 -13.98 -14.18 4.10
CA THR A 209 -12.83 -14.61 3.31
C THR A 209 -13.15 -15.88 2.52
N ASN A 210 -12.48 -16.06 1.37
CA ASN A 210 -12.56 -17.32 0.63
C ASN A 210 -11.84 -18.42 1.41
N ILE A 211 -12.38 -19.66 1.38
CA ILE A 211 -11.76 -20.83 2.02
C ILE A 211 -10.31 -21.05 1.56
N ASN A 212 -10.02 -20.75 0.29
CA ASN A 212 -8.69 -20.89 -0.32
C ASN A 212 -7.85 -19.59 -0.25
N LYS A 213 -8.23 -18.62 0.60
CA LYS A 213 -7.44 -17.41 0.73
C LYS A 213 -6.05 -17.75 1.29
N PRO A 214 -4.96 -17.28 0.67
CA PRO A 214 -3.62 -17.50 1.20
C PRO A 214 -3.48 -17.05 2.65
N VAL A 215 -2.65 -17.74 3.41
CA VAL A 215 -2.26 -17.45 4.80
C VAL A 215 -3.38 -17.63 5.83
N VAL A 216 -4.59 -17.10 5.60
CA VAL A 216 -5.65 -17.02 6.61
C VAL A 216 -6.95 -17.76 6.24
N GLY A 217 -7.07 -18.29 5.05
CA GLY A 217 -8.21 -19.12 4.66
C GLY A 217 -8.23 -20.44 5.41
N GLU A 218 -9.41 -20.99 5.68
CA GLU A 218 -9.55 -22.29 6.38
C GLU A 218 -8.82 -23.41 5.65
N GLY A 219 -8.73 -23.33 4.31
CA GLY A 219 -7.99 -24.31 3.49
C GLY A 219 -6.46 -24.16 3.56
N ALA A 220 -5.93 -23.02 4.02
CA ALA A 220 -4.49 -22.78 4.06
C ALA A 220 -3.75 -23.75 5.01
N PHE A 221 -4.45 -24.28 6.01
CA PHE A 221 -3.90 -25.23 6.99
C PHE A 221 -4.51 -26.63 6.86
N ALA A 222 -5.33 -26.85 5.83
CA ALA A 222 -5.91 -28.16 5.59
C ALA A 222 -4.84 -29.10 5.02
N ILE A 223 -4.63 -30.23 5.70
CA ILE A 223 -3.74 -31.26 5.19
C ILE A 223 -4.44 -31.93 4.00
N PRO A 224 -3.78 -31.99 2.81
CA PRO A 224 -4.37 -32.67 1.65
C PRO A 224 -4.73 -34.13 1.96
N GLU A 225 -5.86 -34.62 1.42
CA GLU A 225 -6.33 -35.97 1.66
C GLU A 225 -5.49 -37.07 0.96
N THR A 226 -4.64 -36.70 -0.01
CA THR A 226 -3.78 -37.67 -0.72
C THR A 226 -2.55 -38.03 0.12
N GLU A 227 -2.33 -39.34 0.36
CA GLU A 227 -1.21 -39.84 1.17
C GLU A 227 0.15 -39.32 0.69
N GLU A 228 0.36 -39.21 -0.62
CA GLU A 228 1.62 -38.76 -1.20
C GLU A 228 1.95 -37.29 -0.85
N ILE A 229 0.94 -36.39 -0.90
CA ILE A 229 1.12 -34.99 -0.55
C ILE A 229 1.24 -34.82 0.96
N GLN A 230 0.47 -35.58 1.74
CA GLN A 230 0.59 -35.61 3.21
C GLN A 230 1.99 -36.04 3.65
N GLN A 231 2.54 -37.08 3.02
CA GLN A 231 3.87 -37.58 3.32
C GLN A 231 4.94 -36.54 2.98
N TYR A 232 4.82 -35.84 1.82
CA TYR A 232 5.75 -34.79 1.42
C TYR A 232 5.78 -33.63 2.42
N PHE A 233 4.62 -33.10 2.81
CA PHE A 233 4.55 -32.05 3.82
C PHE A 233 5.02 -32.52 5.21
N TRP A 234 4.75 -33.78 5.56
CA TRP A 234 5.22 -34.38 6.81
C TRP A 234 6.75 -34.48 6.85
N GLU A 235 7.37 -34.94 5.77
CA GLU A 235 8.83 -35.01 5.63
C GLU A 235 9.47 -33.64 5.74
N LEU A 236 8.94 -32.60 5.03
CA LEU A 236 9.42 -31.23 5.13
C LEU A 236 9.29 -30.67 6.56
N HIS A 237 8.21 -31.01 7.26
CA HIS A 237 8.01 -30.57 8.64
C HIS A 237 9.02 -31.22 9.59
N GLN A 238 9.25 -32.52 9.45
CA GLN A 238 10.21 -33.32 10.26
C GLN A 238 11.64 -32.79 10.08
N ASP A 239 12.00 -32.40 8.85
CA ASP A 239 13.33 -31.93 8.51
C ASP A 239 13.53 -30.42 8.82
N GLY A 240 12.51 -29.73 9.31
CA GLY A 240 12.54 -28.29 9.52
C GLY A 240 12.61 -27.48 8.21
N ARG A 241 12.21 -28.09 7.08
CA ARG A 241 12.34 -27.56 5.72
C ARG A 241 11.00 -27.11 5.13
N LEU A 242 10.01 -26.80 5.98
CA LEU A 242 8.71 -26.27 5.51
C LEU A 242 8.88 -25.03 4.61
N GLU A 243 9.93 -24.24 4.85
CA GLU A 243 10.28 -23.09 4.02
C GLU A 243 10.55 -23.48 2.56
N GLU A 244 11.08 -24.70 2.31
CA GLU A 244 11.36 -25.18 0.96
C GLU A 244 10.11 -25.62 0.18
N ALA A 245 8.99 -25.85 0.85
CA ALA A 245 7.71 -26.15 0.20
C ALA A 245 7.09 -24.91 -0.48
N PHE A 246 7.56 -23.72 -0.12
CA PHE A 246 7.05 -22.44 -0.59
C PHE A 246 8.07 -21.70 -1.47
N CYS A 247 9.24 -22.24 -1.71
CA CYS A 247 10.25 -21.81 -2.68
C CYS A 247 10.19 -22.68 -3.93
#